data_9c73f1fd48a6167a05485e0191d08f9b
#
_entry.id   9c73f1fd48a6167a05485e0191d08f9b
#
_cell.length_a   1.000
_cell.length_b   1.000
_cell.length_c   1.000
_cell.angle_alpha   90.00
_cell.angle_beta   90.00
_cell.angle_gamma   90.00
#
_symmetry.space_group_name_H-M   'P 1'
#
loop_
_entity.id
_entity.type
_entity.pdbx_description
1 polymer ?
#
loop_
_entity_poly.entity_id
_entity_poly.type
_entity_poly.pdbx_seq_one_letter_code
_entity_poly.pdbx_strand_id
1 'polypeptide(L)'
;MVTKLFFPLIFLFLISCQDNKKEQLLHLVQEWQGKEIRFPEKPVFTRFVTDTTDYRIPAAADYKVVVYVDSIGCVSCKLQLREWKKFIAQVDSATDGNVPFLFFFQSKDNNELRHI
;
A
#
# COMPACT_ATOMS: atom_id res chain seq x y z
N MET A 1 -21.04 28.42 -40.44
CA MET A 1 -20.54 27.07 -40.78
C MET A 1 -19.31 26.64 -40.04
N VAL A 2 -18.49 27.56 -39.53
CA VAL A 2 -17.25 27.24 -38.78
C VAL A 2 -17.54 26.80 -37.33
N THR A 3 -18.67 27.18 -36.73
CA THR A 3 -19.05 26.85 -35.36
C THR A 3 -19.48 25.41 -35.15
N LYS A 4 -19.95 24.72 -36.18
CA LYS A 4 -20.39 23.30 -36.07
C LYS A 4 -19.24 22.29 -36.11
N LEU A 5 -18.08 22.67 -36.64
CA LEU A 5 -16.88 21.84 -36.68
C LEU A 5 -16.00 21.98 -35.43
N PHE A 6 -16.15 23.09 -34.70
CA PHE A 6 -15.38 23.36 -33.49
C PHE A 6 -15.89 22.58 -32.25
N PHE A 7 -17.16 22.25 -32.23
CA PHE A 7 -17.78 21.55 -31.12
C PHE A 7 -17.34 20.09 -30.97
N PRO A 8 -17.21 19.29 -32.01
CA PRO A 8 -16.69 17.91 -31.89
C PRO A 8 -15.20 17.86 -31.62
N LEU A 9 -14.42 18.89 -32.01
CA LEU A 9 -12.99 18.94 -31.75
C LEU A 9 -12.67 19.17 -30.29
N ILE A 10 -13.47 20.00 -29.60
CA ILE A 10 -13.33 20.28 -28.14
C ILE A 10 -13.72 19.05 -27.34
N PHE A 11 -14.68 18.24 -27.79
CA PHE A 11 -15.12 17.03 -27.11
C PHE A 11 -14.05 15.93 -27.15
N LEU A 12 -13.21 15.89 -28.18
CA LEU A 12 -12.07 14.97 -28.31
C LEU A 12 -10.93 15.25 -27.31
N PHE A 13 -10.77 16.53 -26.89
CA PHE A 13 -9.76 16.90 -25.90
C PHE A 13 -10.11 16.50 -24.46
N LEU A 14 -11.39 16.28 -24.15
CA LEU A 14 -11.83 15.92 -22.81
C LEU A 14 -11.64 14.43 -22.49
N ILE A 15 -11.48 13.58 -23.47
CA ILE A 15 -11.37 12.13 -23.31
C ILE A 15 -9.92 11.71 -23.03
N SER A 16 -8.92 12.52 -23.39
CA SER A 16 -7.51 12.12 -23.30
C SER A 16 -6.87 12.23 -21.92
N CYS A 17 -7.50 12.91 -20.96
CA CYS A 17 -6.92 13.13 -19.62
C CYS A 17 -7.15 12.01 -18.60
N GLN A 18 -8.08 11.09 -18.82
CA GLN A 18 -8.42 10.03 -17.87
C GLN A 18 -7.64 8.73 -18.04
N ASP A 19 -7.11 8.48 -19.22
CA ASP A 19 -6.46 7.20 -19.53
C ASP A 19 -5.03 7.08 -18.98
N ASN A 20 -4.30 8.18 -18.79
CA ASN A 20 -2.90 8.15 -18.37
C ASN A 20 -2.68 7.58 -16.95
N LYS A 21 -3.54 7.91 -16.00
CA LYS A 21 -3.42 7.39 -14.61
C LYS A 21 -3.73 5.90 -14.54
N LYS A 22 -4.72 5.46 -15.29
CA LYS A 22 -5.12 4.04 -15.35
C LYS A 22 -4.04 3.21 -16.02
N GLU A 23 -3.45 3.69 -17.09
CA GLU A 23 -2.34 3.02 -17.78
C GLU A 23 -1.08 2.95 -16.92
N GLN A 24 -0.73 4.01 -16.21
CA GLN A 24 0.40 4.03 -15.28
C GLN A 24 0.21 3.03 -14.14
N LEU A 25 -1.00 2.95 -13.58
CA LEU A 25 -1.33 1.99 -12.53
C LEU A 25 -1.27 0.55 -13.05
N LEU A 26 -1.83 0.29 -14.23
CA LEU A 26 -1.78 -1.03 -14.86
C LEU A 26 -0.34 -1.45 -15.16
N HIS A 27 0.48 -0.53 -15.68
CA HIS A 27 1.89 -0.79 -15.93
C HIS A 27 2.65 -1.13 -14.65
N LEU A 28 2.40 -0.39 -13.57
CA LEU A 28 2.99 -0.65 -12.27
C LEU A 28 2.59 -2.03 -11.74
N VAL A 29 1.31 -2.37 -11.81
CA VAL A 29 0.81 -3.69 -11.36
C VAL A 29 1.43 -4.81 -12.19
N GLN A 30 1.52 -4.66 -13.51
CA GLN A 30 2.15 -5.64 -14.41
C GLN A 30 3.64 -5.80 -14.13
N GLU A 31 4.33 -4.70 -13.83
CA GLU A 31 5.75 -4.74 -13.47
C GLU A 31 6.02 -5.54 -12.20
N TRP A 32 5.15 -5.41 -11.21
CA TRP A 32 5.31 -6.11 -9.92
C TRP A 32 4.69 -7.49 -9.88
N GLN A 33 3.77 -7.78 -10.79
CA GLN A 33 3.11 -9.08 -10.86
C GLN A 33 4.11 -10.19 -11.18
N GLY A 34 4.10 -11.25 -10.40
CA GLY A 34 4.98 -12.40 -10.58
C GLY A 34 6.39 -12.22 -9.99
N LYS A 35 6.71 -11.06 -9.40
CA LYS A 35 7.98 -10.87 -8.68
C LYS A 35 7.92 -11.52 -7.31
N GLU A 36 8.95 -12.29 -6.99
CA GLU A 36 9.13 -12.86 -5.67
C GLU A 36 9.61 -11.82 -4.67
N ILE A 37 8.92 -11.66 -3.57
CA ILE A 37 9.34 -10.79 -2.45
C ILE A 37 10.09 -11.66 -1.46
N ARG A 38 11.36 -11.35 -1.23
CA ARG A 38 12.20 -12.03 -0.24
C ARG A 38 12.27 -11.21 1.03
N PHE A 39 11.92 -11.85 2.13
CA PHE A 39 12.07 -11.25 3.45
C PHE A 39 13.50 -11.44 3.97
N PRO A 40 13.99 -10.53 4.85
CA PRO A 40 15.25 -10.76 5.55
C PRO A 40 15.22 -12.08 6.32
N GLU A 41 16.36 -12.74 6.45
CA GLU A 41 16.47 -14.03 7.17
C GLU A 41 16.03 -13.93 8.62
N LYS A 42 16.29 -12.79 9.26
CA LYS A 42 15.93 -12.49 10.65
C LYS A 42 15.21 -11.15 10.75
N PRO A 43 13.94 -11.07 10.31
CA PRO A 43 13.19 -9.83 10.48
C PRO A 43 12.91 -9.57 11.96
N VAL A 44 13.09 -8.32 12.39
CA VAL A 44 12.78 -7.90 13.76
C VAL A 44 11.39 -7.27 13.76
N PHE A 45 10.48 -7.87 14.50
CA PHE A 45 9.14 -7.31 14.72
C PHE A 45 9.07 -6.64 16.07
N THR A 46 8.32 -5.55 16.15
CA THR A 46 8.15 -4.78 17.38
C THR A 46 6.70 -4.64 17.76
N ARG A 47 6.45 -4.62 19.05
CA ARG A 47 5.18 -4.23 19.65
C ARG A 47 5.35 -2.84 20.24
N PHE A 48 4.41 -1.95 20.03
CA PHE A 48 4.50 -0.54 20.48
C PHE A 48 5.79 0.17 20.05
N VAL A 49 6.29 -0.17 18.87
CA VAL A 49 7.47 0.43 18.22
C VAL A 49 8.82 0.10 18.89
N THR A 50 8.86 -0.13 20.18
CA THR A 50 10.09 -0.28 20.96
C THR A 50 10.37 -1.71 21.43
N ASP A 51 9.33 -2.48 21.73
CA ASP A 51 9.49 -3.81 22.30
C ASP A 51 9.61 -4.86 21.21
N THR A 52 10.74 -5.54 21.13
CA THR A 52 10.90 -6.66 20.20
C THR A 52 10.00 -7.82 20.57
N THR A 53 9.38 -8.43 19.59
CA THR A 53 8.53 -9.60 19.78
C THR A 53 8.99 -10.78 18.93
N ASP A 54 8.77 -11.98 19.43
CA ASP A 54 9.04 -13.23 18.75
C ASP A 54 7.89 -13.58 17.76
N TYR A 55 7.67 -12.72 16.78
CA TYR A 55 6.69 -12.98 15.75
C TYR A 55 7.34 -13.71 14.58
N ARG A 56 6.71 -14.77 14.13
CA ARG A 56 7.12 -15.48 12.92
C ARG A 56 6.08 -15.28 11.82
N ILE A 57 6.56 -14.98 10.63
CA ILE A 57 5.69 -14.86 9.46
C ILE A 57 5.06 -16.23 9.17
N PRO A 58 3.72 -16.36 9.16
CA PRO A 58 3.06 -17.61 8.92
C PRO A 58 3.37 -18.14 7.51
N ALA A 59 4.13 -19.22 7.41
CA ALA A 59 4.46 -19.85 6.13
C ALA A 59 3.23 -20.51 5.47
N ALA A 60 2.27 -20.95 6.28
CA ALA A 60 1.06 -21.62 5.82
C ALA A 60 -0.03 -20.69 5.30
N ALA A 61 0.11 -19.38 5.43
CA ALA A 61 -0.86 -18.43 4.89
C ALA A 61 -0.73 -18.33 3.37
N ASP A 62 -1.84 -18.57 2.66
CA ASP A 62 -1.88 -18.50 1.18
C ASP A 62 -1.63 -17.08 0.66
N TYR A 63 -2.10 -16.08 1.40
CA TYR A 63 -1.97 -14.67 1.06
C TYR A 63 -1.37 -13.89 2.22
N LYS A 64 -0.51 -12.95 1.89
CA LYS A 64 0.10 -12.01 2.84
C LYS A 64 0.03 -10.61 2.23
N VAL A 65 -0.33 -9.63 3.04
CA VAL A 65 -0.27 -8.22 2.63
C VAL A 65 1.00 -7.60 3.19
N VAL A 66 1.83 -7.06 2.32
CA VAL A 66 3.10 -6.42 2.69
C VAL A 66 3.01 -4.94 2.37
N VAL A 67 3.25 -4.12 3.37
CA VAL A 67 3.31 -2.66 3.23
C VAL A 67 4.72 -2.20 3.58
N TYR A 68 5.36 -1.53 2.65
CA TYR A 68 6.68 -0.95 2.85
C TYR A 68 6.61 0.57 2.78
N VAL A 69 7.18 1.22 3.77
CA VAL A 69 7.26 2.69 3.82
C VAL A 69 8.71 3.10 4.04
N ASP A 70 9.22 3.94 3.14
CA ASP A 70 10.57 4.49 3.26
C ASP A 70 10.67 5.52 4.40
N SER A 71 11.91 5.86 4.78
CA SER A 71 12.19 6.84 5.84
C SER A 71 12.18 8.30 5.37
N ILE A 72 11.78 8.56 4.12
CA ILE A 72 11.78 9.90 3.54
C ILE A 72 10.49 10.63 3.93
N GLY A 73 10.62 11.77 4.60
CA GLY A 73 9.47 12.59 5.02
C GLY A 73 8.74 12.04 6.23
N CYS A 74 7.44 12.28 6.31
CA CYS A 74 6.59 11.87 7.42
C CYS A 74 6.17 10.40 7.30
N VAL A 75 6.79 9.52 8.07
CA VAL A 75 6.49 8.07 8.07
C VAL A 75 5.08 7.80 8.58
N SER A 76 4.65 8.43 9.67
CA SER A 76 3.30 8.27 10.22
C SER A 76 2.22 8.71 9.24
N CYS A 77 2.46 9.77 8.48
CA CYS A 77 1.55 10.26 7.45
C CYS A 77 1.39 9.24 6.31
N LYS A 78 2.47 8.60 5.89
CA LYS A 78 2.46 7.58 4.83
C LYS A 78 1.85 6.27 5.30
N LEU A 79 2.10 5.87 6.54
CA LEU A 79 1.58 4.62 7.11
C LEU A 79 0.07 4.58 7.21
N GLN A 80 -0.57 5.70 7.57
CA GLN A 80 -2.03 5.78 7.72
C GLN A 80 -2.63 4.60 8.52
N LEU A 81 -2.05 4.28 9.65
CA LEU A 81 -2.40 3.07 10.42
C LEU A 81 -3.86 3.02 10.86
N ARG A 82 -4.51 4.17 11.04
CA ARG A 82 -5.94 4.22 11.36
C ARG A 82 -6.81 3.63 10.25
N GLU A 83 -6.47 3.97 9.00
CA GLU A 83 -7.18 3.43 7.84
C GLU A 83 -6.88 1.94 7.64
N TRP A 84 -5.64 1.55 7.87
CA TRP A 84 -5.25 0.13 7.84
C TRP A 84 -5.97 -0.69 8.91
N LYS A 85 -6.15 -0.18 10.12
CA LYS A 85 -6.92 -0.88 11.16
C LYS A 85 -8.33 -1.22 10.71
N LYS A 86 -9.02 -0.28 10.07
CA LYS A 86 -10.36 -0.52 9.53
C LYS A 86 -10.35 -1.58 8.43
N PHE A 87 -9.39 -1.48 7.51
CA PHE A 87 -9.25 -2.42 6.41
C PHE A 87 -8.89 -3.84 6.90
N ILE A 88 -7.97 -3.96 7.84
CA ILE A 88 -7.59 -5.22 8.46
C ILE A 88 -8.81 -5.88 9.12
N ALA A 89 -9.61 -5.13 9.87
CA ALA A 89 -10.82 -5.64 10.49
C ALA A 89 -11.82 -6.19 9.46
N GLN A 90 -11.96 -5.53 8.32
CA GLN A 90 -12.82 -6.01 7.23
C GLN A 90 -12.28 -7.30 6.60
N VAL A 91 -10.98 -7.38 6.34
CA VAL A 91 -10.35 -8.56 5.77
C VAL A 91 -10.39 -9.73 6.76
N ASP A 92 -10.12 -9.50 8.04
CA ASP A 92 -10.19 -10.52 9.07
C ASP A 92 -11.60 -11.11 9.20
N SER A 93 -12.62 -10.27 9.12
CA SER A 93 -14.02 -10.69 9.11
C SER A 93 -14.37 -11.56 7.89
N ALA A 94 -13.81 -11.25 6.73
CA ALA A 94 -14.06 -11.97 5.49
C ALA A 94 -13.25 -13.28 5.34
N THR A 95 -12.09 -13.38 6.00
CA THR A 95 -11.12 -14.47 5.82
C THR A 95 -10.83 -15.26 7.09
N ASP A 96 -11.57 -15.06 8.16
CA ASP A 96 -11.34 -15.68 9.48
C ASP A 96 -9.92 -15.43 10.04
N GLY A 97 -9.34 -14.25 9.75
CA GLY A 97 -8.02 -13.87 10.24
C GLY A 97 -6.84 -14.58 9.57
N ASN A 98 -7.05 -15.20 8.42
CA ASN A 98 -6.02 -16.00 7.73
C ASN A 98 -5.03 -15.17 6.88
N VAL A 99 -5.23 -13.86 6.75
CA VAL A 99 -4.35 -12.99 5.96
C VAL A 99 -3.52 -12.11 6.88
N PRO A 100 -2.23 -12.39 7.08
CA PRO A 100 -1.34 -11.53 7.85
C PRO A 100 -1.01 -10.25 7.10
N PHE A 101 -0.93 -9.15 7.84
CA PHE A 101 -0.50 -7.83 7.36
C PHE A 101 0.86 -7.50 7.96
N LEU A 102 1.83 -7.27 7.10
CA LEU A 102 3.21 -7.03 7.49
C LEU A 102 3.62 -5.60 7.10
N PHE A 103 3.97 -4.80 8.07
CA PHE A 103 4.40 -3.43 7.88
C PHE A 103 5.89 -3.30 8.09
N PHE A 104 6.62 -2.93 7.05
CA PHE A 104 8.05 -2.65 7.10
C PHE A 104 8.28 -1.17 6.93
N PHE A 105 8.90 -0.56 7.91
CA PHE A 105 9.22 0.85 7.87
C PHE A 105 10.44 1.17 8.74
N GLN A 106 11.09 2.28 8.45
CA GLN A 106 12.12 2.86 9.28
C GLN A 106 11.63 4.19 9.82
N SER A 107 11.59 4.33 11.13
CA SER A 107 11.29 5.60 11.78
C SER A 107 12.56 6.19 12.35
N LYS A 108 12.80 7.47 12.07
CA LYS A 108 13.88 8.25 12.70
C LYS A 108 13.51 8.69 14.10
N ASP A 109 12.23 8.81 14.36
CA ASP A 109 11.68 9.19 15.66
C ASP A 109 10.58 8.21 16.07
N ASN A 110 10.90 7.40 17.08
CA ASN A 110 9.95 6.43 17.62
C ASN A 110 8.73 7.09 18.31
N ASN A 111 8.85 8.36 18.71
CA ASN A 111 7.74 9.09 19.31
C ASN A 111 6.63 9.39 18.30
N GLU A 112 6.99 9.57 17.04
CA GLU A 112 6.03 9.82 15.95
C GLU A 112 4.98 8.72 15.82
N LEU A 113 5.37 7.46 16.07
CA LEU A 113 4.49 6.29 15.91
C LEU A 113 3.74 5.87 17.18
N ARG A 114 4.13 6.41 18.34
CA ARG A 114 3.49 6.06 19.62
C ARG A 114 2.07 6.60 19.79
N HIS A 115 1.72 7.64 19.03
CA HIS A 115 0.43 8.32 19.11
C HIS A 115 -0.59 7.85 18.07
N ILE A 116 -0.30 6.83 17.32
CA ILE A 116 -1.20 6.22 16.34
C ILE A 116 -1.93 5.00 17.00
#